data_9f4e5ecf9656b94096c3ade6cb29b2e1
#
_entry.id   9f4e5ecf9656b94096c3ade6cb29b2e1
#
_cell.length_a   1.000
_cell.length_b   1.000
_cell.length_c   1.000
_cell.angle_alpha   90.00
_cell.angle_beta   90.00
_cell.angle_gamma   90.00
#
_symmetry.space_group_name_H-M   'P 1'
#
loop_
_entity.id
_entity.type
_entity.pdbx_description
1 polymer ?
#
loop_
_entity_poly.entity_id
_entity_poly.type
_entity_poly.pdbx_seq_one_letter_code
_entity_poly.pdbx_strand_id
1 'polypeptide(L)'
;MTDLIKSAEIFARSRHAGQFRKGDAQEPYIVHVEEVAELVTAWGGSESAIAAAWLHDTVEDCPPTSFAEIDQEFGSEVAGIVREMTDDKSLPKAERKKMQILNAAKKSEAACLIKLADKSSNVAAIGSSPPADWSGERKREYVSWARTV
;
A
#
# COMPACT_ATOMS: atom_id res chain seq x y z
N MET A 1 -9.82 18.09 4.55
CA MET A 1 -9.25 16.89 5.18
C MET A 1 -9.81 16.73 6.57
N THR A 2 -10.37 15.56 6.87
CA THR A 2 -10.98 15.27 8.18
C THR A 2 -9.89 14.99 9.22
N ASP A 3 -10.28 15.00 10.50
CA ASP A 3 -9.34 14.69 11.59
C ASP A 3 -8.82 13.26 11.50
N LEU A 4 -9.67 12.31 11.08
CA LEU A 4 -9.28 10.91 10.87
C LEU A 4 -8.17 10.80 9.81
N ILE A 5 -8.34 11.46 8.68
CA ILE A 5 -7.36 11.44 7.59
C ILE A 5 -6.05 12.11 8.01
N LYS A 6 -6.14 13.25 8.70
CA LYS A 6 -4.95 13.96 9.22
C LYS A 6 -4.17 13.10 10.21
N SER A 7 -4.87 12.44 11.12
CA SER A 7 -4.25 11.56 12.10
C SER A 7 -3.57 10.36 11.42
N ALA A 8 -4.20 9.79 10.40
CA ALA A 8 -3.64 8.69 9.62
C ALA A 8 -2.38 9.15 8.86
N GLU A 9 -2.41 10.33 8.26
CA GLU A 9 -1.24 10.90 7.59
C GLU A 9 -0.06 11.09 8.55
N ILE A 10 -0.31 11.70 9.71
CA ILE A 10 0.74 11.93 10.72
C ILE A 10 1.32 10.60 11.18
N PHE A 11 0.48 9.62 11.45
CA PHE A 11 0.91 8.29 11.86
C PHE A 11 1.79 7.65 10.78
N ALA A 12 1.32 7.64 9.54
CA ALA A 12 2.06 7.05 8.42
C ALA A 12 3.43 7.71 8.21
N ARG A 13 3.47 9.04 8.23
CA ARG A 13 4.73 9.78 8.08
C ARG A 13 5.72 9.45 9.20
N SER A 14 5.22 9.32 10.42
CA SER A 14 6.04 8.96 11.58
C SER A 14 6.61 7.52 11.44
N ARG A 15 5.77 6.57 11.05
CA ARG A 15 6.15 5.15 10.99
C ARG A 15 7.07 4.85 9.81
N HIS A 16 6.89 5.50 8.67
CA HIS A 16 7.73 5.33 7.49
C HIS A 16 8.97 6.24 7.48
N ALA A 17 9.19 7.05 8.52
CA ALA A 17 10.36 7.93 8.59
C ALA A 17 11.65 7.12 8.44
N GLY A 18 12.55 7.57 7.56
CA GLY A 18 13.82 6.89 7.31
C GLY A 18 13.74 5.71 6.34
N GLN A 19 12.57 5.38 5.81
CA GLN A 19 12.42 4.35 4.79
C GLN A 19 12.47 4.95 3.39
N PHE A 20 13.06 4.22 2.45
CA PHE A 20 13.23 4.65 1.06
C PHE A 20 12.71 3.57 0.10
N ARG A 21 12.23 4.00 -1.08
CA ARG A 21 11.87 3.09 -2.15
C ARG A 21 13.13 2.48 -2.76
N LYS A 22 12.98 1.30 -3.37
CA LYS A 22 14.08 0.58 -4.01
C LYS A 22 14.49 1.13 -5.38
N GLY A 23 13.86 2.20 -5.85
CA GLY A 23 14.16 2.79 -7.16
C GLY A 23 15.50 3.52 -7.19
N ASP A 24 15.98 3.85 -8.38
CA ASP A 24 17.26 4.53 -8.60
C ASP A 24 17.35 5.86 -7.86
N ALA A 25 16.25 6.60 -7.76
CA ALA A 25 16.18 7.88 -7.08
C ALA A 25 16.16 7.74 -5.55
N GLN A 26 15.96 6.54 -5.02
CA GLN A 26 15.84 6.27 -3.57
C GLN A 26 14.91 7.26 -2.87
N GLU A 27 13.71 7.47 -3.45
CA GLU A 27 12.72 8.38 -2.88
C GLU A 27 12.27 7.92 -1.50
N PRO A 28 11.98 8.85 -0.57
CA PRO A 28 11.37 8.48 0.71
C PRO A 28 10.11 7.64 0.47
N TYR A 29 9.96 6.56 1.23
CA TYR A 29 8.83 5.63 1.02
C TYR A 29 7.47 6.31 1.18
N ILE A 30 7.39 7.32 2.04
CA ILE A 30 6.16 8.08 2.26
C ILE A 30 5.61 8.74 0.98
N VAL A 31 6.45 9.02 0.00
CA VAL A 31 6.02 9.56 -1.30
C VAL A 31 5.06 8.59 -1.99
N HIS A 32 5.36 7.29 -1.96
CA HIS A 32 4.47 6.26 -2.49
C HIS A 32 3.14 6.21 -1.73
N VAL A 33 3.22 6.24 -0.40
CA VAL A 33 2.02 6.18 0.47
C VAL A 33 1.12 7.38 0.23
N GLU A 34 1.70 8.58 0.15
CA GLU A 34 0.99 9.82 -0.17
C GLU A 34 0.31 9.74 -1.53
N GLU A 35 1.02 9.25 -2.54
CA GLU A 35 0.49 9.08 -3.89
C GLU A 35 -0.72 8.14 -3.91
N VAL A 36 -0.65 7.02 -3.18
CA VAL A 36 -1.77 6.09 -3.06
C VAL A 36 -2.98 6.78 -2.41
N ALA A 37 -2.77 7.53 -1.34
CA ALA A 37 -3.84 8.27 -0.66
C ALA A 37 -4.45 9.34 -1.56
N GLU A 38 -3.64 10.05 -2.34
CA GLU A 38 -4.12 11.05 -3.30
C GLU A 38 -4.96 10.42 -4.40
N LEU A 39 -4.55 9.28 -4.94
CA LEU A 39 -5.32 8.56 -5.97
C LEU A 39 -6.67 8.08 -5.42
N VAL A 40 -6.68 7.51 -4.22
CA VAL A 40 -7.93 7.08 -3.58
C VAL A 40 -8.87 8.26 -3.35
N THR A 41 -8.33 9.40 -2.94
CA THR A 41 -9.10 10.64 -2.79
C THR A 41 -9.68 11.10 -4.13
N ALA A 42 -8.87 11.15 -5.16
CA ALA A 42 -9.28 11.58 -6.51
C ALA A 42 -10.36 10.67 -7.11
N TRP A 43 -10.32 9.38 -6.78
CA TRP A 43 -11.30 8.40 -7.28
C TRP A 43 -12.56 8.31 -6.40
N GLY A 44 -12.71 9.21 -5.43
CA GLY A 44 -13.93 9.29 -4.62
C GLY A 44 -14.00 8.31 -3.46
N GLY A 45 -12.87 7.85 -2.96
CA GLY A 45 -12.82 6.96 -1.80
C GLY A 45 -13.44 7.59 -0.55
N SER A 46 -14.02 6.75 0.31
CA SER A 46 -14.57 7.20 1.59
C SER A 46 -13.46 7.68 2.53
N GLU A 47 -13.86 8.37 3.59
CA GLU A 47 -12.92 8.82 4.65
C GLU A 47 -12.12 7.64 5.20
N SER A 48 -12.77 6.52 5.50
CA SER A 48 -12.12 5.32 5.98
C SER A 48 -11.15 4.71 4.95
N ALA A 49 -11.53 4.75 3.67
CA ALA A 49 -10.66 4.28 2.59
C ALA A 49 -9.41 5.14 2.45
N ILE A 50 -9.54 6.46 2.53
CA ILE A 50 -8.40 7.38 2.45
C ILE A 50 -7.47 7.20 3.66
N ALA A 51 -8.03 7.11 4.87
CA ALA A 51 -7.23 6.83 6.07
C ALA A 51 -6.49 5.49 5.95
N ALA A 52 -7.18 4.44 5.49
CA ALA A 52 -6.57 3.13 5.29
C ALA A 52 -5.49 3.17 4.21
N ALA A 53 -5.63 4.02 3.19
CA ALA A 53 -4.59 4.19 2.17
C ALA A 53 -3.29 4.72 2.77
N TRP A 54 -3.37 5.70 3.68
CA TRP A 54 -2.20 6.17 4.41
C TRP A 54 -1.55 5.07 5.26
N LEU A 55 -2.35 4.16 5.80
CA LEU A 55 -1.91 3.16 6.77
C LEU A 55 -1.61 1.79 6.17
N HIS A 56 -1.87 1.59 4.87
CA HIS A 56 -1.93 0.25 4.28
C HIS A 56 -0.63 -0.57 4.40
N ASP A 57 0.52 0.08 4.46
CA ASP A 57 1.81 -0.60 4.58
C ASP A 57 2.42 -0.53 5.99
N THR A 58 1.78 0.14 6.94
CA THR A 58 2.40 0.36 8.26
C THR A 58 2.56 -0.91 9.09
N VAL A 59 1.60 -1.81 9.05
CA VAL A 59 1.69 -3.07 9.79
C VAL A 59 2.74 -3.99 9.19
N GLU A 60 2.76 -4.06 7.86
CA GLU A 60 3.69 -4.94 7.13
C GLU A 60 5.14 -4.45 7.20
N ASP A 61 5.35 -3.15 7.02
CA ASP A 61 6.67 -2.58 6.79
C ASP A 61 7.24 -1.78 7.97
N CYS A 62 6.46 -1.51 9.00
CA CYS A 62 6.86 -0.67 10.12
C CYS A 62 6.68 -1.37 11.48
N PRO A 63 7.34 -2.52 11.73
CA PRO A 63 7.25 -3.14 13.07
C PRO A 63 7.69 -2.14 14.16
N PRO A 64 7.10 -2.12 15.34
CA PRO A 64 6.10 -3.06 15.86
C PRO A 64 4.63 -2.67 15.62
N THR A 65 4.30 -1.89 14.59
CA THR A 65 2.93 -1.52 14.28
C THR A 65 2.05 -2.77 14.12
N SER A 66 0.88 -2.78 14.76
CA SER A 66 -0.02 -3.92 14.76
C SER A 66 -1.44 -3.52 14.35
N PHE A 67 -2.24 -4.51 13.94
CA PHE A 67 -3.67 -4.27 13.66
C PHE A 67 -4.42 -3.78 14.90
N ALA A 68 -4.04 -4.26 16.09
CA ALA A 68 -4.65 -3.82 17.35
C ALA A 68 -4.42 -2.32 17.58
N GLU A 69 -3.24 -1.82 17.29
CA GLU A 69 -2.91 -0.40 17.40
C GLU A 69 -3.73 0.43 16.40
N ILE A 70 -3.84 -0.03 15.16
CA ILE A 70 -4.64 0.64 14.14
C ILE A 70 -6.11 0.67 14.56
N ASP A 71 -6.65 -0.46 15.04
CA ASP A 71 -8.02 -0.55 15.52
C ASP A 71 -8.28 0.45 16.67
N GLN A 72 -7.38 0.51 17.63
CA GLN A 72 -7.52 1.38 18.80
C GLN A 72 -7.49 2.86 18.41
N GLU A 73 -6.61 3.25 17.49
CA GLU A 73 -6.44 4.66 17.11
C GLU A 73 -7.38 5.13 16.00
N PHE A 74 -7.75 4.26 15.06
CA PHE A 74 -8.50 4.65 13.86
C PHE A 74 -9.84 3.93 13.70
N GLY A 75 -10.13 2.95 14.53
CA GLY A 75 -11.39 2.21 14.52
C GLY A 75 -11.32 0.93 13.69
N SER A 76 -12.32 0.07 13.92
CA SER A 76 -12.36 -1.28 13.34
C SER A 76 -12.55 -1.29 11.81
N GLU A 77 -13.24 -0.29 11.26
CA GLU A 77 -13.45 -0.19 9.82
C GLU A 77 -12.13 0.04 9.09
N VAL A 78 -11.34 1.01 9.56
CA VAL A 78 -10.01 1.30 8.99
C VAL A 78 -9.08 0.10 9.19
N ALA A 79 -9.05 -0.47 10.38
CA ALA A 79 -8.21 -1.64 10.67
C ALA A 79 -8.56 -2.83 9.79
N GLY A 80 -9.85 -3.06 9.53
CA GLY A 80 -10.31 -4.11 8.63
C GLY A 80 -9.82 -3.93 7.20
N ILE A 81 -9.87 -2.71 6.69
CA ILE A 81 -9.37 -2.39 5.35
C ILE A 81 -7.86 -2.61 5.27
N VAL A 82 -7.11 -2.14 6.28
CA VAL A 82 -5.65 -2.34 6.33
C VAL A 82 -5.32 -3.83 6.37
N ARG A 83 -6.08 -4.61 7.11
CA ARG A 83 -5.90 -6.07 7.17
C ARG A 83 -6.07 -6.72 5.79
N GLU A 84 -7.08 -6.30 5.03
CA GLU A 84 -7.28 -6.79 3.66
C GLU A 84 -6.11 -6.48 2.73
N MET A 85 -5.35 -5.42 3.02
CA MET A 85 -4.20 -4.98 2.21
C MET A 85 -2.88 -5.64 2.62
N THR A 86 -2.84 -6.30 3.78
CA THR A 86 -1.59 -6.84 4.33
C THR A 86 -1.37 -8.28 3.92
N ASP A 87 -0.22 -8.54 3.29
CA ASP A 87 0.17 -9.90 2.88
C ASP A 87 0.63 -10.72 4.08
N ASP A 88 0.47 -12.05 3.98
CA ASP A 88 1.01 -12.99 4.96
C ASP A 88 2.50 -13.24 4.64
N LYS A 89 3.38 -12.59 5.39
CA LYS A 89 4.84 -12.71 5.21
C LYS A 89 5.41 -14.06 5.62
N SER A 90 4.62 -14.92 6.28
CA SER A 90 5.05 -16.28 6.56
C SER A 90 5.09 -17.15 5.29
N LEU A 91 4.41 -16.71 4.23
CA LEU A 91 4.40 -17.42 2.95
C LEU A 91 5.60 -17.00 2.09
N PRO A 92 6.14 -17.91 1.24
CA PRO A 92 7.14 -17.55 0.25
C PRO A 92 6.63 -16.46 -0.70
N LYS A 93 7.54 -15.66 -1.26
CA LYS A 93 7.21 -14.53 -2.13
C LYS A 93 6.28 -14.93 -3.30
N ALA A 94 6.55 -16.07 -3.95
CA ALA A 94 5.73 -16.55 -5.05
C ALA A 94 4.30 -16.86 -4.59
N GLU A 95 4.14 -17.46 -3.40
CA GLU A 95 2.83 -17.76 -2.82
C GLU A 95 2.07 -16.48 -2.46
N ARG A 96 2.76 -15.47 -1.90
CA ARG A 96 2.16 -14.18 -1.58
C ARG A 96 1.59 -13.50 -2.83
N LYS A 97 2.34 -13.52 -3.93
CA LYS A 97 1.89 -12.94 -5.21
C LYS A 97 0.67 -13.67 -5.76
N LYS A 98 0.64 -14.99 -5.63
CA LYS A 98 -0.49 -15.82 -6.03
C LYS A 98 -1.73 -15.50 -5.20
N MET A 99 -1.57 -15.36 -3.87
CA MET A 99 -2.67 -15.03 -2.97
C MET A 99 -3.23 -13.64 -3.25
N GLN A 100 -2.41 -12.68 -3.65
CA GLN A 100 -2.92 -11.36 -4.05
C GLN A 100 -3.90 -11.46 -5.23
N ILE A 101 -3.58 -12.29 -6.21
CA ILE A 101 -4.48 -12.53 -7.36
C ILE A 101 -5.77 -13.22 -6.90
N LEU A 102 -5.65 -14.29 -6.12
CA LEU A 102 -6.80 -15.07 -5.66
C LEU A 102 -7.74 -14.26 -4.75
N ASN A 103 -7.18 -13.40 -3.91
CA ASN A 103 -7.95 -12.63 -2.93
C ASN A 103 -8.49 -11.31 -3.49
N ALA A 104 -8.00 -10.85 -4.64
CA ALA A 104 -8.42 -9.57 -5.22
C ALA A 104 -9.92 -9.48 -5.42
N ALA A 105 -10.55 -10.54 -5.93
CA ALA A 105 -12.00 -10.59 -6.17
C ALA A 105 -12.84 -10.61 -4.89
N LYS A 106 -12.24 -10.90 -3.74
CA LYS A 106 -12.92 -11.00 -2.45
C LYS A 106 -12.79 -9.74 -1.59
N LYS A 107 -12.04 -8.75 -2.06
CA LYS A 107 -11.79 -7.53 -1.28
C LYS A 107 -13.01 -6.62 -1.27
N SER A 108 -13.15 -5.84 -0.19
CA SER A 108 -14.13 -4.77 -0.12
C SER A 108 -13.85 -3.72 -1.20
N GLU A 109 -14.85 -2.89 -1.51
CA GLU A 109 -14.69 -1.80 -2.47
C GLU A 109 -13.54 -0.88 -2.08
N ALA A 110 -13.43 -0.51 -0.79
CA ALA A 110 -12.35 0.33 -0.28
C ALA A 110 -10.99 -0.33 -0.50
N ALA A 111 -10.85 -1.61 -0.18
CA ALA A 111 -9.59 -2.34 -0.37
C ALA A 111 -9.24 -2.49 -1.86
N CYS A 112 -10.23 -2.70 -2.72
CA CYS A 112 -10.02 -2.74 -4.18
C CYS A 112 -9.48 -1.42 -4.69
N LEU A 113 -10.04 -0.31 -4.23
CA LEU A 113 -9.62 1.04 -4.62
C LEU A 113 -8.16 1.29 -4.22
N ILE A 114 -7.80 0.94 -2.98
CA ILE A 114 -6.43 1.09 -2.49
C ILE A 114 -5.47 0.18 -3.27
N LYS A 115 -5.86 -1.07 -3.54
CA LYS A 115 -5.02 -2.00 -4.30
C LYS A 115 -4.75 -1.47 -5.71
N LEU A 116 -5.75 -0.93 -6.37
CA LEU A 116 -5.59 -0.33 -7.69
C LEU A 116 -4.66 0.88 -7.63
N ALA A 117 -4.80 1.75 -6.64
CA ALA A 117 -3.93 2.89 -6.44
C ALA A 117 -2.48 2.47 -6.16
N ASP A 118 -2.30 1.47 -5.30
CA ASP A 118 -0.99 0.90 -4.96
C ASP A 118 -0.29 0.35 -6.20
N LYS A 119 -0.96 -0.45 -7.00
CA LYS A 119 -0.38 -1.02 -8.22
C LYS A 119 -0.11 0.05 -9.27
N SER A 120 -0.99 1.05 -9.40
CA SER A 120 -0.77 2.18 -10.31
C SER A 120 0.49 2.97 -9.95
N SER A 121 0.67 3.28 -8.67
CA SER A 121 1.87 3.96 -8.18
C SER A 121 3.13 3.13 -8.41
N ASN A 122 3.09 1.83 -8.10
CA ASN A 122 4.24 0.94 -8.26
C ASN A 122 4.63 0.76 -9.74
N VAL A 123 3.67 0.60 -10.63
CA VAL A 123 3.93 0.47 -12.08
C VAL A 123 4.52 1.75 -12.63
N ALA A 124 3.99 2.91 -12.25
CA ALA A 124 4.55 4.20 -12.66
C ALA A 124 5.99 4.36 -12.18
N ALA A 125 6.30 3.95 -10.95
CA ALA A 125 7.65 4.02 -10.40
C ALA A 125 8.64 3.12 -11.15
N ILE A 126 8.20 1.95 -11.61
CA ILE A 126 9.05 1.05 -12.42
C ILE A 126 9.44 1.72 -13.74
N GLY A 127 8.53 2.51 -14.32
CA GLY A 127 8.80 3.25 -15.53
C GLY A 127 9.76 4.44 -15.34
N SER A 128 9.66 5.14 -14.21
CA SER A 128 10.40 6.38 -13.95
C SER A 128 11.64 6.20 -13.07
N SER A 129 11.60 5.31 -12.08
CA SER A 129 12.68 5.07 -11.12
C SER A 129 12.67 3.60 -10.68
N PRO A 130 13.06 2.67 -11.59
CA PRO A 130 13.04 1.25 -11.27
C PRO A 130 14.15 0.89 -10.25
N PRO A 131 13.99 -0.24 -9.50
CA PRO A 131 15.09 -0.76 -8.71
C PRO A 131 16.32 -1.01 -9.57
N ALA A 132 17.48 -0.56 -9.12
CA ALA A 132 18.73 -0.56 -9.90
C ALA A 132 19.18 -1.96 -10.32
N ASP A 133 18.85 -2.98 -9.54
CA ASP A 133 19.25 -4.37 -9.77
C ASP A 133 18.25 -5.17 -10.62
N TRP A 134 17.15 -4.55 -11.06
CA TRP A 134 16.12 -5.24 -11.83
C TRP A 134 16.46 -5.25 -13.31
N SER A 135 16.43 -6.44 -13.94
CA SER A 135 16.52 -6.60 -15.39
C SER A 135 15.25 -6.09 -16.08
N GLY A 136 15.35 -5.85 -17.39
CA GLY A 136 14.16 -5.49 -18.19
C GLY A 136 13.08 -6.57 -18.16
N GLU A 137 13.47 -7.85 -18.12
CA GLU A 137 12.54 -8.98 -18.01
C GLU A 137 11.79 -8.94 -16.68
N ARG A 138 12.49 -8.72 -15.56
CA ARG A 138 11.87 -8.62 -14.23
C ARG A 138 10.89 -7.46 -14.15
N LYS A 139 11.21 -6.33 -14.75
CA LYS A 139 10.31 -5.17 -14.82
C LYS A 139 9.02 -5.53 -15.56
N ARG A 140 9.13 -6.19 -16.71
CA ARG A 140 7.98 -6.62 -17.51
C ARG A 140 7.14 -7.66 -16.77
N GLU A 141 7.76 -8.59 -16.09
CA GLU A 141 7.07 -9.61 -15.28
C GLU A 141 6.27 -8.96 -14.16
N TYR A 142 6.84 -7.96 -13.48
CA TYR A 142 6.15 -7.23 -12.43
C TYR A 142 4.92 -6.49 -12.96
N VAL A 143 5.06 -5.79 -14.08
CA VAL A 143 3.95 -5.06 -14.70
C VAL A 143 2.84 -6.02 -15.11
N SER A 144 3.20 -7.15 -15.71
CA SER A 144 2.24 -8.18 -16.10
C SER A 144 1.47 -8.74 -14.89
N TRP A 145 2.19 -9.06 -13.81
CA TRP A 145 1.58 -9.53 -12.57
C TRP A 145 0.65 -8.46 -11.96
N ALA A 146 1.10 -7.21 -11.89
CA ALA A 146 0.33 -6.12 -11.33
C ALA A 146 -1.00 -5.91 -12.08
N ARG A 147 -0.99 -6.06 -13.41
CA ARG A 147 -2.22 -5.99 -14.22
C ARG A 147 -3.19 -7.13 -13.92
N THR A 148 -2.66 -8.31 -13.56
CA THR A 148 -3.48 -9.47 -13.21
C THR A 148 -4.14 -9.31 -11.84
N VAL A 149 -3.48 -8.65 -10.89
CA VAL A 149 -4.05 -8.37 -9.57
C VAL A 149 -5.19 -7.36 -9.67
#